data_0f4788d7175c882baabe8ee47f9a1daf
#
_entry.id   0f4788d7175c882baabe8ee47f9a1daf
#
_cell.length_a   1.000
_cell.length_b   1.000
_cell.length_c   1.000
_cell.angle_alpha   90.00
_cell.angle_beta   90.00
_cell.angle_gamma   90.00
#
_symmetry.space_group_name_H-M   'P 1'
#
loop_
_entity.id
_entity.type
_entity.pdbx_description
1 polymer ?
#
loop_
_entity_poly.entity_id
_entity_poly.type
_entity_poly.pdbx_seq_one_letter_code
_entity_poly.pdbx_strand_id
1 'polypeptide(L)'
;NLDAYQFVASISGIYDVIIIDFPDPNNQSLSKLYSHEFYSLLKEKLAFDGLLIQQSSSPSAAREAFLIIGRTMSAAGFTTLPIHHTIPSFGDWGWWIAGHQERYGKKGLQERINSGQLPDNTTRYLTRDLIRSSLYFGKGSLKTDKQDINSILDDRIFRYYQKAWEALQ
;
A
#
# COMPACT_ATOMS: atom_id res chain seq x y z
N ASN A 1 -18.41 10.98 -13.07
CA ASN A 1 -17.60 10.23 -12.12
C ASN A 1 -17.42 8.83 -12.68
N LEU A 2 -16.22 8.49 -13.11
CA LEU A 2 -15.86 7.13 -13.46
C LEU A 2 -15.48 6.37 -12.19
N ASP A 3 -15.84 5.07 -12.14
CA ASP A 3 -15.30 4.15 -11.17
C ASP A 3 -13.77 4.08 -11.31
N ALA A 4 -13.02 4.09 -10.20
CA ALA A 4 -11.55 4.14 -10.23
C ALA A 4 -10.94 2.95 -11.00
N TYR A 5 -11.54 1.76 -10.92
CA TYR A 5 -11.11 0.59 -11.68
C TYR A 5 -11.25 0.84 -13.19
N GLN A 6 -12.41 1.32 -13.63
CA GLN A 6 -12.65 1.63 -15.05
C GLN A 6 -11.77 2.79 -15.53
N PHE A 7 -11.55 3.79 -14.69
CA PHE A 7 -10.64 4.89 -15.01
C PHE A 7 -9.23 4.37 -15.32
N VAL A 8 -8.63 3.59 -14.41
CA VAL A 8 -7.29 3.03 -14.60
C VAL A 8 -7.23 2.12 -15.83
N ALA A 9 -8.26 1.32 -16.08
CA ALA A 9 -8.32 0.46 -17.27
C ALA A 9 -8.38 1.25 -18.59
N SER A 10 -8.98 2.45 -18.58
CA SER A 10 -9.21 3.25 -19.77
C SER A 10 -8.07 4.21 -20.14
N ILE A 11 -7.24 4.62 -19.17
CA ILE A 11 -6.14 5.55 -19.44
C ILE A 11 -5.00 4.87 -20.19
N SER A 12 -4.34 5.63 -21.07
CA SER A 12 -3.20 5.15 -21.87
C SER A 12 -1.83 5.64 -21.38
N GLY A 13 -1.80 6.51 -20.37
CA GLY A 13 -0.56 7.11 -19.87
C GLY A 13 0.29 6.16 -19.04
N ILE A 14 1.60 6.41 -19.03
CA ILE A 14 2.57 5.82 -18.09
C ILE A 14 2.98 6.90 -17.10
N TYR A 15 3.05 6.56 -15.82
CA TYR A 15 3.25 7.51 -14.73
C TYR A 15 4.49 7.14 -13.92
N ASP A 16 5.31 8.13 -13.60
CA ASP A 16 6.48 7.95 -12.73
C ASP A 16 6.09 7.78 -11.26
N VAL A 17 4.95 8.36 -10.87
CA VAL A 17 4.42 8.28 -9.51
C VAL A 17 2.91 8.04 -9.56
N ILE A 18 2.45 7.04 -8.82
CA ILE A 18 1.03 6.76 -8.59
C ILE A 18 0.76 6.86 -7.09
N ILE A 19 -0.16 7.75 -6.70
CA ILE A 19 -0.58 7.91 -5.31
C ILE A 19 -2.04 7.46 -5.20
N ILE A 20 -2.30 6.50 -4.31
CA ILE A 20 -3.63 5.94 -4.08
C ILE A 20 -4.05 6.24 -2.65
N ASP A 21 -5.13 7.00 -2.53
CA ASP A 21 -5.77 7.36 -1.26
C ASP A 21 -7.26 7.01 -1.36
N PHE A 22 -7.55 5.71 -1.26
CA PHE A 22 -8.92 5.21 -1.25
C PHE A 22 -9.45 5.09 0.18
N PRO A 23 -10.78 5.19 0.36
CA PRO A 23 -11.39 4.78 1.61
C PRO A 23 -11.01 3.35 1.96
N ASP A 24 -10.92 3.05 3.26
CA ASP A 24 -10.68 1.69 3.72
C ASP A 24 -11.68 0.68 3.12
N PRO A 25 -11.30 -0.58 2.93
CA PRO A 25 -12.12 -1.62 2.29
C PRO A 25 -13.28 -2.07 3.19
N ASN A 26 -14.14 -1.11 3.56
CA ASN A 26 -15.27 -1.31 4.47
C ASN A 26 -16.55 -1.82 3.79
N ASN A 27 -16.48 -2.12 2.51
CA ASN A 27 -17.54 -2.76 1.75
C ASN A 27 -16.96 -3.54 0.54
N GLN A 28 -17.79 -4.40 -0.04
CA GLN A 28 -17.41 -5.27 -1.15
C GLN A 28 -17.04 -4.48 -2.42
N SER A 29 -17.69 -3.35 -2.67
CA SER A 29 -17.38 -2.53 -3.86
C SER A 29 -15.98 -1.91 -3.80
N LEU A 30 -15.49 -1.56 -2.61
CA LEU A 30 -14.14 -1.07 -2.40
C LEU A 30 -13.09 -2.19 -2.45
N SER A 31 -13.45 -3.42 -2.09
CA SER A 31 -12.52 -4.57 -2.10
C SER A 31 -11.87 -4.79 -3.45
N LYS A 32 -12.56 -4.51 -4.56
CA LYS A 32 -12.01 -4.65 -5.92
C LYS A 32 -10.83 -3.72 -6.20
N LEU A 33 -10.76 -2.55 -5.54
CA LEU A 33 -9.68 -1.57 -5.67
C LEU A 33 -8.40 -1.98 -4.92
N TYR A 34 -8.46 -3.11 -4.21
CA TYR A 34 -7.36 -3.76 -3.51
C TYR A 34 -7.09 -5.17 -4.06
N SER A 35 -7.60 -5.47 -5.27
CA SER A 35 -7.48 -6.79 -5.88
C SER A 35 -6.19 -6.94 -6.69
N HIS A 36 -5.80 -8.20 -6.88
CA HIS A 36 -4.68 -8.57 -7.74
C HIS A 36 -4.84 -8.01 -9.16
N GLU A 37 -6.05 -8.06 -9.70
CA GLU A 37 -6.38 -7.57 -11.03
C GLU A 37 -6.21 -6.05 -11.14
N PHE A 38 -6.63 -5.31 -10.10
CA PHE A 38 -6.44 -3.86 -10.05
C PHE A 38 -4.95 -3.49 -9.96
N TYR A 39 -4.19 -4.19 -9.14
CA TYR A 39 -2.74 -3.96 -9.05
C TYR A 39 -2.01 -4.34 -10.33
N SER A 40 -2.46 -5.36 -11.05
CA SER A 40 -1.92 -5.71 -12.37
C SER A 40 -2.13 -4.58 -13.39
N LEU A 41 -3.32 -3.97 -13.42
CA LEU A 41 -3.59 -2.78 -14.23
C LEU A 41 -2.70 -1.60 -13.85
N LEU A 42 -2.53 -1.34 -12.56
CA LEU A 42 -1.65 -0.27 -12.07
C LEU A 42 -0.20 -0.50 -12.46
N LYS A 43 0.26 -1.76 -12.44
CA LYS A 43 1.61 -2.12 -12.88
C LYS A 43 1.85 -1.76 -14.34
N GLU A 44 0.87 -1.94 -15.22
CA GLU A 44 0.95 -1.55 -16.62
C GLU A 44 0.99 -0.03 -16.83
N LYS A 45 0.50 0.75 -15.87
CA LYS A 45 0.50 2.23 -15.91
C LYS A 45 1.70 2.86 -15.20
N LEU A 46 2.46 2.09 -14.47
CA LEU A 46 3.64 2.58 -13.75
C LEU A 46 4.88 2.48 -14.63
N ALA A 47 5.66 3.56 -14.73
CA ALA A 47 6.97 3.56 -15.37
C ALA A 47 7.87 2.50 -14.71
N PHE A 48 8.81 1.94 -15.48
CA PHE A 48 9.67 0.84 -15.02
C PHE A 48 10.46 1.19 -13.74
N ASP A 49 10.90 2.43 -13.59
CA ASP A 49 11.56 2.98 -12.40
C ASP A 49 10.62 3.84 -11.53
N GLY A 50 9.32 3.83 -11.84
CA GLY A 50 8.28 4.53 -11.11
C GLY A 50 7.99 3.93 -9.73
N LEU A 51 7.30 4.71 -8.90
CA LEU A 51 6.86 4.31 -7.57
C LEU A 51 5.36 4.50 -7.40
N LEU A 52 4.75 3.53 -6.73
CA LEU A 52 3.37 3.59 -6.27
C LEU A 52 3.36 3.67 -4.75
N ILE A 53 2.51 4.50 -4.18
CA ILE A 53 2.20 4.51 -2.76
C ILE A 53 0.70 4.41 -2.56
N GLN A 54 0.28 3.54 -1.65
CA GLN A 54 -1.14 3.36 -1.30
C GLN A 54 -1.36 3.43 0.19
N GLN A 55 -2.35 4.24 0.60
CA GLN A 55 -2.94 4.20 1.93
C GLN A 55 -3.54 2.81 2.18
N SER A 56 -3.28 2.23 3.34
CA SER A 56 -3.54 0.80 3.56
C SER A 56 -4.08 0.47 4.96
N SER A 57 -4.83 1.41 5.55
CA SER A 57 -5.40 1.25 6.88
C SER A 57 -4.36 1.15 8.01
N SER A 58 -4.74 0.66 9.16
CA SER A 58 -3.88 0.59 10.34
C SER A 58 -3.13 -0.75 10.43
N PRO A 59 -1.78 -0.75 10.48
CA PRO A 59 -1.03 -1.98 10.69
C PRO A 59 -1.18 -2.57 12.10
N SER A 60 -1.70 -1.81 13.05
CA SER A 60 -1.97 -2.27 14.41
C SER A 60 -3.43 -2.66 14.60
N ALA A 61 -4.38 -1.80 14.24
CA ALA A 61 -5.81 -2.03 14.44
C ALA A 61 -6.41 -2.99 13.41
N ALA A 62 -6.04 -2.88 12.12
CA ALA A 62 -6.55 -3.72 11.04
C ALA A 62 -5.42 -4.53 10.36
N ARG A 63 -4.58 -5.14 11.18
CA ARG A 63 -3.32 -5.77 10.78
C ARG A 63 -3.43 -6.74 9.59
N GLU A 64 -4.41 -7.64 9.60
CA GLU A 64 -4.54 -8.61 8.50
C GLU A 64 -5.03 -7.97 7.19
N ALA A 65 -5.84 -6.92 7.29
CA ALA A 65 -6.22 -6.12 6.12
C ALA A 65 -5.01 -5.36 5.57
N PHE A 66 -4.17 -4.78 6.42
CA PHE A 66 -2.90 -4.16 6.02
C PHE A 66 -1.97 -5.15 5.31
N LEU A 67 -1.78 -6.34 5.89
CA LEU A 67 -0.84 -7.34 5.38
C LEU A 67 -1.31 -7.98 4.06
N ILE A 68 -2.62 -8.23 3.88
CA ILE A 68 -3.13 -8.79 2.62
C ILE A 68 -2.95 -7.81 1.44
N ILE A 69 -3.01 -6.49 1.67
CA ILE A 69 -2.74 -5.48 0.65
C ILE A 69 -1.32 -5.68 0.09
N GLY A 70 -0.31 -5.70 0.96
CA GLY A 70 1.08 -5.90 0.55
C GLY A 70 1.32 -7.24 -0.16
N ARG A 71 0.70 -8.34 0.32
CA ARG A 71 0.77 -9.66 -0.35
C ARG A 71 0.15 -9.62 -1.74
N THR A 72 -1.00 -8.95 -1.87
CA THR A 72 -1.71 -8.84 -3.16
C THR A 72 -0.90 -8.01 -4.16
N MET A 73 -0.31 -6.90 -3.74
CA MET A 73 0.62 -6.13 -4.58
C MET A 73 1.83 -6.98 -5.00
N SER A 74 2.42 -7.72 -4.06
CA SER A 74 3.57 -8.58 -4.36
C SER A 74 3.21 -9.68 -5.37
N ALA A 75 2.03 -10.26 -5.27
CA ALA A 75 1.53 -11.25 -6.23
C ALA A 75 1.31 -10.65 -7.63
N ALA A 76 0.95 -9.37 -7.72
CA ALA A 76 0.84 -8.63 -8.98
C ALA A 76 2.21 -8.22 -9.58
N GLY A 77 3.32 -8.64 -8.98
CA GLY A 77 4.68 -8.42 -9.50
C GLY A 77 5.34 -7.13 -9.05
N PHE A 78 4.93 -6.60 -7.90
CA PHE A 78 5.63 -5.50 -7.24
C PHE A 78 6.61 -5.99 -6.19
N THR A 79 7.72 -5.28 -6.02
CA THR A 79 8.42 -5.23 -4.75
C THR A 79 7.69 -4.25 -3.85
N THR A 80 7.38 -4.66 -2.63
CA THR A 80 6.58 -3.87 -1.67
C THR A 80 7.37 -3.56 -0.42
N LEU A 81 7.15 -2.36 0.13
CA LEU A 81 7.76 -1.89 1.36
C LEU A 81 6.69 -1.22 2.23
N PRO A 82 6.39 -1.76 3.42
CA PRO A 82 5.46 -1.13 4.34
C PRO A 82 6.10 0.09 5.02
N ILE A 83 5.30 1.11 5.23
CA ILE A 83 5.61 2.23 6.10
C ILE A 83 4.43 2.54 7.00
N HIS A 84 4.67 3.11 8.16
CA HIS A 84 3.62 3.57 9.05
C HIS A 84 4.01 4.85 9.79
N HIS A 85 3.00 5.56 10.27
CA HIS A 85 3.18 6.73 11.10
C HIS A 85 1.96 6.96 11.99
N THR A 86 2.17 7.53 13.17
CA THR A 86 1.07 7.92 14.04
C THR A 86 0.43 9.21 13.55
N ILE A 87 -0.84 9.13 13.15
CA ILE A 87 -1.67 10.28 12.78
C ILE A 87 -2.53 10.66 13.97
N PRO A 88 -2.50 11.91 14.46
CA PRO A 88 -3.17 12.30 15.72
C PRO A 88 -4.66 11.92 15.79
N SER A 89 -5.37 11.98 14.66
CA SER A 89 -6.80 11.68 14.57
C SER A 89 -7.15 10.22 14.27
N PHE A 90 -6.18 9.39 13.81
CA PHE A 90 -6.41 8.03 13.36
C PHE A 90 -5.56 6.98 14.09
N GLY A 91 -4.57 7.40 14.91
CA GLY A 91 -3.62 6.50 15.53
C GLY A 91 -2.54 6.01 14.57
N ASP A 92 -2.12 4.76 14.70
CA ASP A 92 -1.10 4.14 13.84
C ASP A 92 -1.70 3.84 12.47
N TRP A 93 -1.18 4.50 11.44
CA TRP A 93 -1.68 4.41 10.07
C TRP A 93 -0.59 3.97 9.12
N GLY A 94 -0.94 3.16 8.12
CA GLY A 94 0.03 2.49 7.27
C GLY A 94 -0.17 2.74 5.77
N TRP A 95 0.94 2.62 5.06
CA TRP A 95 1.00 2.66 3.61
C TRP A 95 1.88 1.54 3.08
N TRP A 96 1.64 1.14 1.85
CA TRP A 96 2.55 0.32 1.08
C TRP A 96 3.17 1.16 -0.03
N ILE A 97 4.51 1.18 -0.08
CA ILE A 97 5.26 1.66 -1.24
C ILE A 97 5.56 0.47 -2.12
N ALA A 98 5.38 0.62 -3.42
CA ALA A 98 5.60 -0.44 -4.39
C ALA A 98 6.35 0.07 -5.62
N GLY A 99 7.11 -0.81 -6.26
CA GLY A 99 7.77 -0.56 -7.53
C GLY A 99 7.96 -1.88 -8.27
N HIS A 100 8.26 -1.85 -9.56
CA HIS A 100 8.45 -3.05 -10.37
C HIS A 100 9.47 -4.01 -9.74
N GLN A 101 9.09 -5.28 -9.55
CA GLN A 101 9.97 -6.28 -8.94
C GLN A 101 11.25 -6.49 -9.75
N GLU A 102 11.14 -6.40 -11.06
CA GLU A 102 12.25 -6.54 -12.02
C GLU A 102 13.26 -5.40 -11.87
N ARG A 103 12.83 -4.23 -11.40
CA ARG A 103 13.69 -3.05 -11.21
C ARG A 103 14.31 -2.99 -9.83
N TYR A 104 13.53 -3.25 -8.80
CA TYR A 104 13.95 -2.94 -7.42
C TYR A 104 14.46 -4.15 -6.63
N GLY A 105 14.00 -5.36 -6.94
CA GLY A 105 14.29 -6.52 -6.12
C GLY A 105 13.93 -6.32 -4.64
N LYS A 106 14.36 -7.22 -3.77
CA LYS A 106 13.96 -7.20 -2.35
C LYS A 106 14.55 -6.03 -1.53
N LYS A 107 15.71 -5.51 -1.91
CA LYS A 107 16.42 -4.46 -1.13
C LYS A 107 16.43 -3.10 -1.82
N GLY A 108 16.32 -3.06 -3.14
CA GLY A 108 16.52 -1.84 -3.90
C GLY A 108 15.49 -0.75 -3.60
N LEU A 109 14.26 -1.12 -3.26
CA LEU A 109 13.24 -0.15 -2.88
C LEU A 109 13.58 0.56 -1.55
N GLN A 110 14.03 -0.18 -0.56
CA GLN A 110 14.46 0.39 0.73
C GLN A 110 15.73 1.25 0.56
N GLU A 111 16.69 0.79 -0.24
CA GLU A 111 17.91 1.56 -0.55
C GLU A 111 17.58 2.87 -1.25
N ARG A 112 16.63 2.87 -2.20
CA ARG A 112 16.17 4.08 -2.88
C ARG A 112 15.55 5.10 -1.90
N ILE A 113 14.73 4.64 -0.96
CA ILE A 113 14.14 5.52 0.06
C ILE A 113 15.21 6.06 1.00
N ASN A 114 16.13 5.22 1.45
CA ASN A 114 17.21 5.62 2.35
C ASN A 114 18.19 6.60 1.70
N SER A 115 18.45 6.49 0.39
CA SER A 115 19.32 7.38 -0.38
C SER A 115 18.61 8.63 -0.89
N GLY A 116 17.28 8.66 -0.85
CA GLY A 116 16.48 9.79 -1.31
C GLY A 116 16.86 11.08 -0.58
N GLN A 117 16.99 12.17 -1.32
CA GLN A 117 17.20 13.50 -0.75
C GLN A 117 15.84 14.18 -0.59
N LEU A 118 15.57 14.67 0.61
CA LEU A 118 14.48 15.60 0.83
C LEU A 118 15.08 17.02 0.67
N PRO A 119 14.65 17.80 -0.31
CA PRO A 119 15.11 19.18 -0.42
C PRO A 119 14.69 19.95 0.84
N ASP A 120 15.62 20.70 1.43
CA ASP A 120 15.33 21.57 2.55
C ASP A 120 14.19 22.54 2.17
N ASN A 121 13.24 22.77 3.05
CA ASN A 121 12.08 23.65 2.90
C ASN A 121 10.91 23.15 2.00
N THR A 122 10.91 21.92 1.52
CA THR A 122 9.77 21.39 0.73
C THR A 122 8.62 20.90 1.58
N THR A 123 8.85 20.54 2.85
CA THR A 123 7.83 20.03 3.75
C THR A 123 7.86 20.76 5.10
N ARG A 124 6.67 20.91 5.71
CA ARG A 124 6.56 21.48 7.07
C ARG A 124 6.72 20.44 8.19
N TYR A 125 6.48 19.17 7.86
CA TYR A 125 6.38 18.10 8.84
C TYR A 125 7.39 16.97 8.59
N LEU A 126 7.57 16.55 7.34
CA LEU A 126 8.43 15.44 7.02
C LEU A 126 9.91 15.83 7.13
N THR A 127 10.65 15.05 7.90
CA THR A 127 12.11 15.09 7.96
C THR A 127 12.65 13.76 7.43
N ARG A 128 13.94 13.73 7.08
CA ARG A 128 14.60 12.49 6.67
C ARG A 128 14.53 11.41 7.76
N ASP A 129 14.71 11.80 9.02
CA ASP A 129 14.66 10.85 10.12
C ASP A 129 13.24 10.34 10.37
N LEU A 130 12.22 11.18 10.16
CA LEU A 130 10.83 10.76 10.25
C LEU A 130 10.48 9.74 9.14
N ILE A 131 10.94 9.97 7.90
CA ILE A 131 10.77 9.01 6.80
C ILE A 131 11.49 7.70 7.11
N ARG A 132 12.70 7.74 7.64
CA ARG A 132 13.42 6.53 8.06
C ARG A 132 12.72 5.80 9.19
N SER A 133 12.22 6.53 10.19
CA SER A 133 11.52 5.93 11.33
C SER A 133 10.24 5.20 10.90
N SER A 134 9.57 5.68 9.85
CA SER A 134 8.34 5.05 9.33
C SER A 134 8.55 3.63 8.78
N LEU A 135 9.79 3.23 8.54
CA LEU A 135 10.17 1.89 8.07
C LEU A 135 10.29 0.85 9.18
N TYR A 136 10.30 1.28 10.45
CA TYR A 136 10.55 0.39 11.58
C TYR A 136 9.25 -0.01 12.28
N PHE A 137 8.97 -1.29 12.27
CA PHE A 137 7.80 -1.92 12.92
C PHE A 137 8.22 -2.67 14.17
N GLY A 138 7.30 -2.80 15.12
CA GLY A 138 7.50 -3.62 16.32
C GLY A 138 7.82 -5.08 15.96
N LYS A 139 8.56 -5.78 16.85
CA LYS A 139 8.93 -7.17 16.64
C LYS A 139 7.70 -8.05 16.41
N GLY A 140 7.63 -8.68 15.24
CA GLY A 140 6.53 -9.56 14.87
C GLY A 140 5.29 -8.88 14.28
N SER A 141 5.20 -7.55 14.24
CA SER A 141 4.03 -6.82 13.73
C SER A 141 3.68 -7.18 12.28
N LEU A 142 4.68 -7.49 11.46
CA LEU A 142 4.48 -7.86 10.05
C LEU A 142 4.45 -9.38 9.80
N LYS A 143 4.53 -10.22 10.86
CA LYS A 143 4.51 -11.68 10.71
C LYS A 143 3.08 -12.18 10.61
N THR A 144 2.82 -13.04 9.65
CA THR A 144 1.54 -13.76 9.49
C THR A 144 1.80 -15.12 8.85
N ASP A 145 1.00 -16.11 9.22
CA ASP A 145 1.02 -17.43 8.58
C ASP A 145 0.12 -17.48 7.33
N LYS A 146 -0.65 -16.41 7.09
CA LYS A 146 -1.55 -16.31 5.94
C LYS A 146 -0.80 -16.01 4.67
N GLN A 147 -1.17 -16.71 3.58
CA GLN A 147 -0.58 -16.57 2.25
C GLN A 147 -1.60 -16.12 1.19
N ASP A 148 -2.82 -15.87 1.61
CA ASP A 148 -3.91 -15.46 0.74
C ASP A 148 -3.70 -14.05 0.17
N ILE A 149 -4.27 -13.84 -1.00
CA ILE A 149 -4.33 -12.55 -1.70
C ILE A 149 -5.80 -12.17 -1.93
N ASN A 150 -6.05 -10.91 -2.22
CA ASN A 150 -7.37 -10.42 -2.57
C ASN A 150 -7.55 -10.40 -4.09
N SER A 151 -8.67 -10.93 -4.61
CA SER A 151 -9.03 -10.88 -6.03
C SER A 151 -10.34 -10.11 -6.24
N ILE A 152 -10.65 -9.78 -7.48
CA ILE A 152 -11.89 -9.03 -7.81
C ILE A 152 -13.16 -9.82 -7.47
N LEU A 153 -13.08 -11.14 -7.42
CA LEU A 153 -14.19 -12.05 -7.07
C LEU A 153 -14.21 -12.41 -5.59
N ASP A 154 -13.33 -11.82 -4.79
CA ASP A 154 -13.13 -12.14 -3.40
C ASP A 154 -13.30 -10.87 -2.54
N ASP A 155 -14.02 -10.99 -1.44
CA ASP A 155 -14.22 -9.92 -0.46
C ASP A 155 -13.36 -10.10 0.80
N ARG A 156 -12.27 -10.85 0.70
CA ARG A 156 -11.43 -11.29 1.82
C ARG A 156 -10.83 -10.14 2.60
N ILE A 157 -10.37 -9.11 1.90
CA ILE A 157 -9.85 -7.90 2.54
C ILE A 157 -10.93 -7.20 3.36
N PHE A 158 -12.16 -7.12 2.85
CA PHE A 158 -13.30 -6.57 3.58
C PHE A 158 -13.59 -7.36 4.86
N ARG A 159 -13.59 -8.71 4.79
CA ARG A 159 -13.78 -9.57 5.97
C ARG A 159 -12.68 -9.38 7.01
N TYR A 160 -11.42 -9.21 6.60
CA TYR A 160 -10.33 -8.93 7.53
C TYR A 160 -10.47 -7.55 8.18
N TYR A 161 -10.88 -6.57 7.40
CA TYR A 161 -11.14 -5.22 7.90
C TYR A 161 -12.30 -5.22 8.91
N GLN A 162 -13.44 -5.79 8.53
CA GLN A 162 -14.64 -5.88 9.38
C GLN A 162 -14.33 -6.58 10.72
N LYS A 163 -13.70 -7.76 10.67
CA LYS A 163 -13.33 -8.51 11.87
C LYS A 163 -12.39 -7.72 12.80
N ALA A 164 -11.50 -6.92 12.25
CA ALA A 164 -10.59 -6.11 13.05
C ALA A 164 -11.33 -5.01 13.83
N TRP A 165 -12.29 -4.35 13.21
CA TRP A 165 -13.07 -3.30 13.86
C TRP A 165 -14.12 -3.82 14.82
N GLU A 166 -14.71 -4.99 14.57
CA GLU A 166 -15.58 -5.69 15.51
C GLU A 166 -14.85 -6.07 16.82
N ALA A 167 -13.56 -6.37 16.73
CA ALA A 167 -12.74 -6.72 17.91
C ALA A 167 -12.33 -5.50 18.75
N LEU A 168 -12.52 -4.28 18.27
CA LEU A 168 -12.20 -3.03 18.96
C LEU A 168 -13.43 -2.39 19.67
N GLN A 169 -14.63 -2.93 19.45
CA GLN A 169 -15.89 -2.54 20.11
C GLN A 169 -16.13 -3.37 21.35
#